data_273c2a38ef8a59954a252111ad813f7d
#
_entry.id   273c2a38ef8a59954a252111ad813f7d
#
_cell.length_a   1.000
_cell.length_b   1.000
_cell.length_c   1.000
_cell.angle_alpha   90.00
_cell.angle_beta   90.00
_cell.angle_gamma   90.00
#
_symmetry.space_group_name_H-M   'P 1'
#
loop_
_entity.id
_entity.type
_entity.pdbx_description
1 polymer ?
#
loop_
_entity_poly.entity_id
_entity_poly.type
_entity_poly.pdbx_seq_one_letter_code
_entity_poly.pdbx_strand_id
1 'polypeptide(L)'
;GETPTPLVWAVAGEYALIGEKESKFLHLFKFQDDRFVLVKSYPCIIGANGEDKKKEGDFATPKGSYFTLRYTPGSALPEIYGEGAFVLNYPNFLDRKDRKDGAGIWIHGHVPGKVIGAGDLVNTKGCIAVSNDSIKELKGLLKPSGTPVSIVDTVAFVKEESRKESLQEIRTFMDAWRQAWESGNTGKYLSYYSKDFINGEGMRYEAFKRHKERVNSGKKFIRVTADQMAIIFPQEREGQVAVVRFVQKYRSNNFESNSKKLFYLKKERGGWTIFGE
;
A
#
# COMPACT_ATOMS: atom_id res chain seq x y z
N GLY A 1 0.54 -21.66 -12.56
CA GLY A 1 1.56 -20.66 -12.30
C GLY A 1 1.52 -20.16 -10.87
N GLU A 2 2.49 -19.39 -10.50
CA GLU A 2 2.66 -18.80 -9.17
C GLU A 2 2.74 -17.28 -9.29
N THR A 3 2.33 -16.58 -8.24
CA THR A 3 2.39 -15.12 -8.12
C THR A 3 3.03 -14.73 -6.78
N PRO A 4 3.74 -13.59 -6.69
CA PRO A 4 4.23 -13.11 -5.41
C PRO A 4 3.10 -12.90 -4.40
N THR A 5 3.27 -13.42 -3.19
CA THR A 5 2.25 -13.38 -2.13
C THR A 5 1.61 -12.02 -1.91
N PRO A 6 2.38 -10.88 -1.88
CA PRO A 6 1.76 -9.58 -1.67
C PRO A 6 0.83 -9.11 -2.79
N LEU A 7 1.03 -9.58 -4.03
CA LEU A 7 0.38 -9.00 -5.20
C LEU A 7 -0.89 -9.77 -5.60
N VAL A 8 -2.06 -9.25 -5.22
CA VAL A 8 -3.35 -9.91 -5.48
C VAL A 8 -4.05 -9.33 -6.70
N TRP A 9 -4.18 -8.01 -6.79
CA TRP A 9 -4.88 -7.34 -7.88
C TRP A 9 -4.41 -5.90 -8.10
N ALA A 10 -4.49 -5.42 -9.33
CA ALA A 10 -4.33 -4.02 -9.70
C ALA A 10 -5.18 -3.69 -10.93
N VAL A 11 -5.16 -2.45 -11.37
CA VAL A 11 -5.77 -2.04 -12.64
C VAL A 11 -4.87 -2.48 -13.79
N ALA A 12 -5.46 -2.94 -14.89
CA ALA A 12 -4.72 -3.37 -16.09
C ALA A 12 -3.71 -2.28 -16.53
N GLY A 13 -2.47 -2.68 -16.73
CA GLY A 13 -1.36 -1.79 -17.10
C GLY A 13 -0.66 -1.12 -15.92
N GLU A 14 -1.16 -1.20 -14.70
CA GLU A 14 -0.46 -0.68 -13.51
C GLU A 14 0.75 -1.54 -13.15
N TYR A 15 1.70 -0.89 -12.49
CA TYR A 15 2.91 -1.51 -11.97
C TYR A 15 2.86 -1.64 -10.45
N ALA A 16 3.62 -2.60 -9.93
CA ALA A 16 3.90 -2.76 -8.51
C ALA A 16 5.38 -3.08 -8.30
N LEU A 17 5.91 -2.70 -7.15
CA LEU A 17 7.28 -2.97 -6.77
C LEU A 17 7.33 -3.94 -5.58
N ILE A 18 8.33 -4.83 -5.58
CA ILE A 18 8.72 -5.62 -4.42
C ILE A 18 10.20 -5.42 -4.16
N GLY A 19 10.53 -4.82 -3.02
CA GLY A 19 11.89 -4.73 -2.50
C GLY A 19 12.22 -6.00 -1.71
N GLU A 20 13.19 -6.77 -2.17
CA GLU A 20 13.66 -7.97 -1.51
C GLU A 20 14.98 -7.69 -0.80
N LYS A 21 14.96 -7.76 0.54
CA LYS A 21 16.08 -7.29 1.37
C LYS A 21 17.30 -8.24 1.30
N GLU A 22 17.07 -9.54 1.28
CA GLU A 22 18.15 -10.53 1.25
C GLU A 22 18.92 -10.51 -0.07
N SER A 23 18.20 -10.51 -1.18
CA SER A 23 18.83 -10.47 -2.52
C SER A 23 19.31 -9.07 -2.92
N LYS A 24 18.82 -8.00 -2.26
CA LYS A 24 19.06 -6.60 -2.61
C LYS A 24 18.64 -6.27 -4.04
N PHE A 25 17.43 -6.69 -4.39
CA PHE A 25 16.79 -6.33 -5.63
C PHE A 25 15.46 -5.63 -5.38
N LEU A 26 15.16 -4.66 -6.24
CA LEU A 26 13.85 -4.06 -6.39
C LEU A 26 13.21 -4.63 -7.66
N HIS A 27 12.18 -5.44 -7.50
CA HIS A 27 11.50 -6.12 -8.60
C HIS A 27 10.31 -5.31 -9.08
N LEU A 28 10.23 -5.08 -10.39
CA LEU A 28 9.13 -4.39 -11.04
C LEU A 28 8.19 -5.41 -11.69
N PHE A 29 6.95 -5.38 -11.26
CA PHE A 29 5.87 -6.19 -11.82
C PHE A 29 4.88 -5.30 -12.57
N LYS A 30 4.30 -5.82 -13.64
CA LYS A 30 3.19 -5.21 -14.36
C LYS A 30 1.96 -6.08 -14.26
N PHE A 31 0.81 -5.48 -13.99
CA PHE A 31 -0.47 -6.18 -14.00
C PHE A 31 -1.05 -6.18 -15.42
N GLN A 32 -1.11 -7.35 -16.02
CA GLN A 32 -1.63 -7.57 -17.37
C GLN A 32 -2.22 -8.98 -17.51
N ASP A 33 -3.25 -9.15 -18.32
CA ASP A 33 -3.92 -10.44 -18.51
C ASP A 33 -4.31 -11.10 -17.18
N ASP A 34 -4.88 -10.29 -16.27
CA ASP A 34 -5.33 -10.67 -14.93
C ASP A 34 -4.26 -11.28 -14.01
N ARG A 35 -2.98 -10.97 -14.24
CA ARG A 35 -1.87 -11.45 -13.42
C ARG A 35 -0.73 -10.44 -13.33
N PHE A 36 0.11 -10.61 -12.32
CA PHE A 36 1.37 -9.87 -12.23
C PHE A 36 2.48 -10.60 -12.96
N VAL A 37 3.17 -9.88 -13.83
CA VAL A 37 4.29 -10.38 -14.61
C VAL A 37 5.54 -9.60 -14.23
N LEU A 38 6.62 -10.30 -13.90
CA LEU A 38 7.92 -9.68 -13.64
C LEU A 38 8.44 -9.03 -14.93
N VAL A 39 8.69 -7.73 -14.88
CA VAL A 39 9.22 -6.94 -15.99
C VAL A 39 10.73 -6.81 -15.88
N LYS A 40 11.23 -6.46 -14.69
CA LYS A 40 12.64 -6.18 -14.46
C LYS A 40 12.98 -6.24 -12.97
N SER A 41 14.25 -6.53 -12.69
CA SER A 41 14.82 -6.46 -11.35
C SER A 41 15.97 -5.47 -11.35
N TYR A 42 15.93 -4.52 -10.42
CA TYR A 42 16.95 -3.49 -10.27
C TYR A 42 17.84 -3.81 -9.06
N PRO A 43 19.17 -3.91 -9.21
CA PRO A 43 20.04 -3.94 -8.05
C PRO A 43 19.78 -2.74 -7.15
N CYS A 44 19.71 -2.94 -5.85
CA CYS A 44 19.50 -1.87 -4.90
C CYS A 44 20.38 -2.03 -3.66
N ILE A 45 20.47 -0.96 -2.88
CA ILE A 45 21.00 -0.99 -1.51
C ILE A 45 19.89 -0.56 -0.54
N ILE A 46 19.99 -1.05 0.67
CA ILE A 46 19.00 -0.85 1.73
C ILE A 46 19.68 -0.37 3.01
N GLY A 47 18.91 -0.17 4.06
CA GLY A 47 19.44 0.20 5.37
C GLY A 47 20.55 -0.73 5.86
N ALA A 48 21.53 -0.16 6.56
CA ALA A 48 22.69 -0.90 7.08
C ALA A 48 22.29 -1.99 8.09
N ASN A 49 21.18 -1.78 8.81
CA ASN A 49 20.62 -2.78 9.72
C ASN A 49 19.65 -3.69 8.94
N GLY A 50 19.95 -4.98 8.90
CA GLY A 50 19.16 -5.99 8.19
C GLY A 50 17.78 -6.28 8.81
N GLU A 51 17.57 -5.88 10.08
CA GLU A 51 16.32 -6.11 10.79
C GLU A 51 15.16 -5.28 10.22
N ASP A 52 13.94 -5.58 10.67
CA ASP A 52 12.77 -4.75 10.37
C ASP A 52 12.87 -3.40 11.10
N LYS A 53 12.52 -2.32 10.41
CA LYS A 53 12.50 -0.99 11.02
C LYS A 53 11.48 -0.90 12.15
N LYS A 54 11.92 -0.36 13.29
CA LYS A 54 11.08 -0.18 14.49
C LYS A 54 11.03 1.27 14.96
N LYS A 55 12.15 2.01 14.84
CA LYS A 55 12.26 3.37 15.35
C LYS A 55 13.11 4.26 14.46
N GLU A 56 12.97 5.56 14.63
CA GLU A 56 13.83 6.54 13.98
C GLU A 56 15.31 6.27 14.29
N GLY A 57 16.16 6.40 13.28
CA GLY A 57 17.61 6.26 13.43
C GLY A 57 18.14 4.84 13.61
N ASP A 58 17.31 3.80 13.42
CA ASP A 58 17.76 2.41 13.56
C ASP A 58 18.45 1.85 12.30
N PHE A 59 18.57 2.64 11.24
CA PHE A 59 19.17 2.28 9.97
C PHE A 59 18.58 1.05 9.28
N ALA A 60 17.34 0.69 9.64
CA ALA A 60 16.63 -0.44 9.05
C ALA A 60 15.66 0.00 7.95
N THR A 61 15.54 -0.80 6.91
CA THR A 61 14.47 -0.71 5.92
C THR A 61 13.26 -1.50 6.44
N PRO A 62 12.04 -0.90 6.47
CA PRO A 62 10.88 -1.59 7.01
C PRO A 62 10.46 -2.79 6.15
N LYS A 63 9.85 -3.77 6.78
CA LYS A 63 9.05 -4.81 6.11
C LYS A 63 7.59 -4.41 6.16
N GLY A 64 6.89 -4.54 5.04
CA GLY A 64 5.49 -4.16 4.96
C GLY A 64 5.05 -3.86 3.53
N SER A 65 3.80 -3.50 3.38
CA SER A 65 3.22 -3.11 2.10
C SER A 65 2.79 -1.66 2.14
N TYR A 66 3.36 -0.89 1.25
CA TYR A 66 3.25 0.57 1.17
C TYR A 66 2.70 1.00 -0.19
N PHE A 67 2.44 2.30 -0.31
CA PHE A 67 2.10 2.95 -1.56
C PHE A 67 2.96 4.19 -1.73
N THR A 68 3.30 4.52 -2.99
CA THR A 68 3.90 5.81 -3.28
C THR A 68 2.92 6.93 -2.98
N LEU A 69 3.41 8.03 -2.41
CA LEU A 69 2.65 9.25 -2.16
C LEU A 69 2.87 10.29 -3.24
N ARG A 70 4.13 10.45 -3.67
CA ARG A 70 4.57 11.40 -4.68
C ARG A 70 5.95 11.05 -5.21
N TYR A 71 6.30 11.63 -6.34
CA TYR A 71 7.66 11.70 -6.84
C TYR A 71 8.22 13.12 -6.62
N THR A 72 9.43 13.21 -6.10
CA THR A 72 10.16 14.47 -5.94
C THR A 72 11.40 14.43 -6.84
N PRO A 73 11.54 15.36 -7.82
CA PRO A 73 12.68 15.36 -8.72
C PRO A 73 13.97 15.73 -7.98
N GLY A 74 15.11 15.24 -8.47
CA GLY A 74 16.42 15.49 -7.88
C GLY A 74 16.78 16.96 -7.76
N SER A 75 16.29 17.81 -8.67
CA SER A 75 16.47 19.27 -8.61
C SER A 75 15.88 19.93 -7.36
N ALA A 76 14.93 19.26 -6.69
CA ALA A 76 14.29 19.71 -5.45
C ALA A 76 14.82 18.99 -4.22
N LEU A 77 15.86 18.19 -4.33
CA LEU A 77 16.44 17.35 -3.28
C LEU A 77 17.93 17.58 -3.14
N PRO A 78 18.53 17.25 -1.98
CA PRO A 78 19.98 17.14 -1.84
C PRO A 78 20.58 16.15 -2.86
N GLU A 79 21.79 16.42 -3.32
CA GLU A 79 22.49 15.66 -4.36
C GLU A 79 22.59 14.14 -4.05
N ILE A 80 22.59 13.78 -2.77
CA ILE A 80 22.65 12.38 -2.33
C ILE A 80 21.50 11.52 -2.81
N TYR A 81 20.36 12.12 -3.22
CA TYR A 81 19.19 11.43 -3.76
C TYR A 81 19.21 11.31 -5.30
N GLY A 82 20.21 11.88 -5.96
CA GLY A 82 20.42 11.78 -7.41
C GLY A 82 19.25 12.29 -8.23
N GLU A 83 18.74 11.47 -9.16
CA GLU A 83 17.66 11.84 -10.09
C GLU A 83 16.31 12.15 -9.42
N GLY A 84 16.08 11.66 -8.23
CA GLY A 84 14.83 11.90 -7.50
C GLY A 84 14.42 10.77 -6.59
N ALA A 85 13.24 10.91 -6.02
CA ALA A 85 12.71 10.00 -5.03
C ALA A 85 11.21 9.77 -5.15
N PHE A 86 10.79 8.51 -5.02
CA PHE A 86 9.42 8.13 -4.69
C PHE A 86 9.28 8.06 -3.18
N VAL A 87 8.40 8.87 -2.63
CA VAL A 87 8.11 8.88 -1.19
C VAL A 87 7.07 7.82 -0.88
N LEU A 88 7.33 6.97 0.11
CA LEU A 88 6.40 5.93 0.56
C LEU A 88 5.59 6.41 1.77
N ASN A 89 4.41 5.80 1.97
CA ASN A 89 3.53 6.09 3.11
C ASN A 89 3.95 5.38 4.42
N TYR A 90 5.26 5.27 4.65
CA TYR A 90 5.80 4.80 5.93
C TYR A 90 5.88 5.96 6.95
N PRO A 91 5.50 5.79 8.25
CA PRO A 91 4.79 4.62 8.78
C PRO A 91 3.32 4.62 8.34
N ASN A 92 2.83 3.47 7.89
CA ASN A 92 1.42 3.33 7.55
C ASN A 92 0.57 2.97 8.79
N PHE A 93 -0.71 2.66 8.57
CA PHE A 93 -1.62 2.28 9.64
C PHE A 93 -1.12 1.06 10.44
N LEU A 94 -0.61 0.02 9.76
CA LEU A 94 -0.11 -1.20 10.40
C LEU A 94 1.14 -0.93 11.22
N ASP A 95 2.08 -0.15 10.68
CA ASP A 95 3.31 0.26 11.38
C ASP A 95 2.99 1.00 12.67
N ARG A 96 2.04 1.94 12.62
CA ARG A 96 1.60 2.67 13.82
C ARG A 96 0.92 1.76 14.85
N LYS A 97 0.14 0.77 14.40
CA LYS A 97 -0.42 -0.28 15.27
C LYS A 97 0.67 -1.08 15.97
N ASP A 98 1.76 -1.38 15.25
CA ASP A 98 2.93 -2.07 15.78
C ASP A 98 3.88 -1.15 16.56
N ARG A 99 3.49 0.11 16.79
CA ARG A 99 4.26 1.14 17.50
C ARG A 99 5.62 1.45 16.86
N LYS A 100 5.70 1.29 15.55
CA LYS A 100 6.85 1.73 14.77
C LYS A 100 6.79 3.23 14.57
N ASP A 101 7.95 3.87 14.55
CA ASP A 101 8.08 5.31 14.31
C ASP A 101 9.16 5.63 13.28
N GLY A 102 9.51 6.91 13.16
CA GLY A 102 10.36 7.42 12.12
C GLY A 102 9.55 7.84 10.89
N ALA A 103 10.24 8.25 9.86
CA ALA A 103 9.67 8.71 8.59
C ALA A 103 10.70 8.68 7.47
N GLY A 104 10.34 9.13 6.28
CA GLY A 104 11.31 9.37 5.21
C GLY A 104 11.87 8.10 4.59
N ILE A 105 11.06 7.05 4.45
CA ILE A 105 11.42 5.86 3.68
C ILE A 105 11.04 6.12 2.22
N TRP A 106 12.06 6.19 1.36
CA TRP A 106 11.94 6.53 -0.05
C TRP A 106 12.61 5.48 -0.93
N ILE A 107 12.22 5.45 -2.21
CA ILE A 107 13.00 4.79 -3.27
C ILE A 107 13.64 5.92 -4.06
N HIS A 108 14.97 5.98 -4.10
CA HIS A 108 15.70 7.11 -4.70
C HIS A 108 16.95 6.69 -5.46
N GLY A 109 17.52 7.63 -6.21
CA GLY A 109 18.82 7.50 -6.86
C GLY A 109 19.99 7.72 -5.88
N HIS A 110 21.11 8.15 -6.39
CA HIS A 110 22.32 8.38 -5.58
C HIS A 110 23.18 9.50 -6.18
N VAL A 111 24.18 9.92 -5.44
CA VAL A 111 25.17 10.92 -5.89
C VAL A 111 25.69 10.57 -7.29
N PRO A 112 25.66 11.50 -8.25
CA PRO A 112 26.20 11.27 -9.59
C PRO A 112 27.68 10.84 -9.57
N GLY A 113 28.05 9.96 -10.50
CA GLY A 113 29.41 9.45 -10.61
C GLY A 113 29.81 8.36 -9.63
N LYS A 114 28.91 7.96 -8.73
CA LYS A 114 29.10 6.80 -7.84
C LYS A 114 28.38 5.57 -8.38
N VAL A 115 28.71 4.41 -7.84
CA VAL A 115 28.09 3.12 -8.18
C VAL A 115 27.54 2.50 -6.91
N ILE A 116 26.25 2.15 -6.91
CA ILE A 116 25.63 1.46 -5.76
C ILE A 116 26.22 0.05 -5.58
N GLY A 117 26.36 -0.35 -4.32
CA GLY A 117 26.95 -1.65 -3.96
C GLY A 117 28.48 -1.65 -3.94
N ALA A 118 29.14 -0.50 -4.17
CA ALA A 118 30.59 -0.35 -4.15
C ALA A 118 31.03 0.94 -3.44
N GLY A 119 32.23 0.92 -2.89
CA GLY A 119 32.80 2.06 -2.16
C GLY A 119 31.93 2.49 -0.99
N ASP A 120 31.58 3.78 -0.95
CA ASP A 120 30.75 4.37 0.12
C ASP A 120 29.24 4.12 -0.06
N LEU A 121 28.81 3.58 -1.21
CA LEU A 121 27.40 3.36 -1.53
C LEU A 121 26.99 1.88 -1.35
N VAL A 122 27.25 1.33 -0.18
CA VAL A 122 26.93 -0.08 0.16
C VAL A 122 25.65 -0.20 1.01
N ASN A 123 25.24 0.87 1.69
CA ASN A 123 24.08 0.92 2.57
C ASN A 123 23.41 2.29 2.56
N THR A 124 22.15 2.33 3.05
CA THR A 124 21.42 3.56 3.34
C THR A 124 21.10 3.66 4.84
N LYS A 125 20.38 4.69 5.21
CA LYS A 125 19.82 4.85 6.58
C LYS A 125 18.40 4.25 6.72
N GLY A 126 17.94 3.49 5.72
CA GLY A 126 16.63 2.84 5.71
C GLY A 126 15.88 2.94 4.38
N CYS A 127 16.23 3.87 3.51
CA CYS A 127 15.67 3.96 2.17
C CYS A 127 16.14 2.80 1.27
N ILE A 128 15.47 2.62 0.15
CA ILE A 128 15.91 1.77 -0.96
C ILE A 128 16.55 2.70 -2.00
N ALA A 129 17.83 2.52 -2.28
CA ALA A 129 18.51 3.26 -3.34
C ALA A 129 18.80 2.35 -4.54
N VAL A 130 18.52 2.86 -5.72
CA VAL A 130 18.80 2.23 -7.02
C VAL A 130 19.65 3.17 -7.87
N SER A 131 20.15 2.72 -9.04
CA SER A 131 20.89 3.59 -9.94
C SER A 131 20.01 4.76 -10.43
N ASN A 132 20.65 5.88 -10.79
CA ASN A 132 19.94 7.03 -11.34
C ASN A 132 19.19 6.69 -12.64
N ASP A 133 19.76 5.83 -13.48
CA ASP A 133 19.09 5.34 -14.70
C ASP A 133 17.83 4.51 -14.33
N SER A 134 17.88 3.72 -13.27
CA SER A 134 16.72 2.98 -12.77
C SER A 134 15.62 3.93 -12.29
N ILE A 135 15.96 5.01 -11.58
CA ILE A 135 14.97 6.02 -11.17
C ILE A 135 14.34 6.72 -12.38
N LYS A 136 15.12 7.06 -13.40
CA LYS A 136 14.59 7.65 -14.65
C LYS A 136 13.58 6.71 -15.32
N GLU A 137 13.92 5.43 -15.41
CA GLU A 137 13.03 4.41 -15.97
C GLU A 137 11.75 4.26 -15.15
N LEU A 138 11.86 4.09 -13.83
CA LEU A 138 10.72 3.98 -12.93
C LEU A 138 9.81 5.20 -12.96
N LYS A 139 10.38 6.41 -13.04
CA LYS A 139 9.60 7.66 -13.20
C LYS A 139 8.71 7.63 -14.44
N GLY A 140 9.19 7.03 -15.53
CA GLY A 140 8.43 6.89 -16.78
C GLY A 140 7.33 5.83 -16.74
N LEU A 141 7.39 4.89 -15.80
CA LEU A 141 6.49 3.73 -15.72
C LEU A 141 5.48 3.83 -14.58
N LEU A 142 5.92 4.31 -13.41
CA LEU A 142 5.10 4.29 -12.19
C LEU A 142 4.19 5.52 -12.12
N LYS A 143 3.00 5.32 -11.55
CA LYS A 143 2.21 6.44 -11.04
C LYS A 143 2.91 7.05 -9.83
N PRO A 144 3.07 8.38 -9.76
CA PRO A 144 3.75 9.01 -8.62
C PRO A 144 3.04 8.78 -7.29
N SER A 145 1.72 8.58 -7.32
CA SER A 145 0.88 8.32 -6.15
C SER A 145 0.07 7.04 -6.35
N GLY A 146 0.06 6.18 -5.34
CA GLY A 146 -0.76 4.98 -5.31
C GLY A 146 -0.15 3.73 -5.95
N THR A 147 1.13 3.75 -6.35
CA THR A 147 1.82 2.54 -6.80
C THR A 147 2.13 1.65 -5.59
N PRO A 148 1.72 0.37 -5.59
CA PRO A 148 2.05 -0.57 -4.53
C PRO A 148 3.55 -0.85 -4.44
N VAL A 149 4.08 -0.84 -3.22
CA VAL A 149 5.48 -1.19 -2.91
C VAL A 149 5.50 -2.10 -1.69
N SER A 150 5.75 -3.38 -1.89
CA SER A 150 5.95 -4.32 -0.79
C SER A 150 7.44 -4.50 -0.53
N ILE A 151 7.83 -4.54 0.75
CA ILE A 151 9.21 -4.78 1.17
C ILE A 151 9.21 -6.03 2.05
N VAL A 152 10.00 -7.03 1.65
CA VAL A 152 10.06 -8.35 2.26
C VAL A 152 11.52 -8.78 2.45
N ASP A 153 11.79 -9.75 3.33
CA ASP A 153 13.12 -10.36 3.38
C ASP A 153 13.38 -11.16 2.12
N THR A 154 12.56 -12.15 1.86
CA THR A 154 12.57 -12.99 0.64
C THR A 154 11.15 -13.05 0.07
N VAL A 155 11.01 -12.95 -1.24
CA VAL A 155 9.68 -13.03 -1.89
C VAL A 155 9.13 -14.44 -1.75
N ALA A 156 7.97 -14.56 -1.12
CA ALA A 156 7.18 -15.78 -1.11
C ALA A 156 6.20 -15.80 -2.28
N PHE A 157 5.83 -16.98 -2.74
CA PHE A 157 4.91 -17.16 -3.86
C PHE A 157 3.72 -18.02 -3.45
N VAL A 158 2.58 -17.75 -4.05
CA VAL A 158 1.35 -18.54 -3.91
C VAL A 158 0.88 -19.01 -5.28
N LYS A 159 0.10 -20.08 -5.30
CA LYS A 159 -0.53 -20.55 -6.53
C LYS A 159 -1.54 -19.52 -7.04
N GLU A 160 -1.67 -19.43 -8.36
CA GLU A 160 -2.57 -18.49 -9.01
C GLU A 160 -4.04 -18.72 -8.61
N GLU A 161 -4.42 -19.98 -8.33
CA GLU A 161 -5.74 -20.33 -7.80
C GLU A 161 -5.99 -19.68 -6.44
N SER A 162 -5.04 -19.77 -5.51
CA SER A 162 -5.13 -19.14 -4.18
C SER A 162 -5.21 -17.61 -4.26
N ARG A 163 -4.48 -17.01 -5.20
CA ARG A 163 -4.60 -15.57 -5.48
C ARG A 163 -6.01 -15.20 -5.92
N LYS A 164 -6.60 -15.99 -6.84
CA LYS A 164 -7.96 -15.75 -7.34
C LYS A 164 -9.01 -15.92 -6.24
N GLU A 165 -8.83 -16.90 -5.36
CA GLU A 165 -9.70 -17.08 -4.19
C GLU A 165 -9.63 -15.86 -3.26
N SER A 166 -8.42 -15.40 -2.93
CA SER A 166 -8.21 -14.20 -2.12
C SER A 166 -8.83 -12.96 -2.78
N LEU A 167 -8.67 -12.79 -4.09
CA LEU A 167 -9.30 -11.72 -4.86
C LEU A 167 -10.83 -11.76 -4.73
N GLN A 168 -11.42 -12.94 -4.89
CA GLN A 168 -12.87 -13.11 -4.81
C GLN A 168 -13.41 -12.80 -3.41
N GLU A 169 -12.71 -13.24 -2.35
CA GLU A 169 -13.06 -12.91 -0.96
C GLU A 169 -13.14 -11.39 -0.75
N ILE A 170 -12.09 -10.67 -1.16
CA ILE A 170 -12.03 -9.21 -0.97
C ILE A 170 -13.05 -8.49 -1.83
N ARG A 171 -13.24 -8.88 -3.09
CA ARG A 171 -14.27 -8.29 -3.96
C ARG A 171 -15.68 -8.47 -3.40
N THR A 172 -16.00 -9.67 -2.94
CA THR A 172 -17.28 -9.98 -2.28
C THR A 172 -17.50 -9.12 -1.05
N PHE A 173 -16.47 -8.98 -0.21
CA PHE A 173 -16.51 -8.12 0.97
C PHE A 173 -16.76 -6.65 0.58
N MET A 174 -15.98 -6.11 -0.35
CA MET A 174 -16.08 -4.70 -0.77
C MET A 174 -17.46 -4.39 -1.39
N ASP A 175 -18.00 -5.31 -2.18
CA ASP A 175 -19.32 -5.14 -2.76
C ASP A 175 -20.43 -5.22 -1.71
N ALA A 176 -20.35 -6.13 -0.75
CA ALA A 176 -21.29 -6.23 0.35
C ALA A 176 -21.26 -4.99 1.26
N TRP A 177 -20.08 -4.46 1.57
CA TRP A 177 -19.90 -3.20 2.29
C TRP A 177 -20.59 -2.03 1.56
N ARG A 178 -20.34 -1.91 0.26
CA ARG A 178 -20.93 -0.87 -0.60
C ARG A 178 -22.46 -0.97 -0.60
N GLN A 179 -23.00 -2.16 -0.83
CA GLN A 179 -24.46 -2.40 -0.85
C GLN A 179 -25.09 -2.10 0.51
N ALA A 180 -24.43 -2.46 1.62
CA ALA A 180 -24.92 -2.14 2.97
C ALA A 180 -24.99 -0.62 3.18
N TRP A 181 -24.01 0.13 2.71
CA TRP A 181 -24.03 1.61 2.79
C TRP A 181 -25.16 2.20 1.95
N GLU A 182 -25.32 1.75 0.68
CA GLU A 182 -26.38 2.21 -0.21
C GLU A 182 -27.80 1.84 0.27
N SER A 183 -27.95 0.79 1.07
CA SER A 183 -29.24 0.36 1.64
C SER A 183 -29.84 1.37 2.62
N GLY A 184 -29.04 2.31 3.13
CA GLY A 184 -29.47 3.25 4.18
C GLY A 184 -29.53 2.61 5.57
N ASN A 185 -29.32 1.30 5.71
CA ASN A 185 -29.23 0.62 6.99
C ASN A 185 -27.86 0.83 7.63
N THR A 186 -27.72 1.90 8.41
CA THR A 186 -26.44 2.29 9.02
C THR A 186 -25.89 1.21 9.96
N GLY A 187 -26.73 0.48 10.67
CA GLY A 187 -26.31 -0.65 11.51
C GLY A 187 -25.66 -1.76 10.70
N LYS A 188 -26.26 -2.13 9.56
CA LYS A 188 -25.68 -3.10 8.63
C LYS A 188 -24.36 -2.61 8.04
N TYR A 189 -24.29 -1.36 7.60
CA TYR A 189 -23.05 -0.74 7.13
C TYR A 189 -21.94 -0.79 8.17
N LEU A 190 -22.24 -0.41 9.42
CA LEU A 190 -21.26 -0.40 10.52
C LEU A 190 -20.80 -1.80 10.93
N SER A 191 -21.58 -2.85 10.63
CA SER A 191 -21.19 -4.23 10.92
C SER A 191 -19.96 -4.72 10.13
N TYR A 192 -19.60 -4.02 9.06
CA TYR A 192 -18.38 -4.29 8.28
C TYR A 192 -17.11 -3.69 8.90
N TYR A 193 -17.27 -2.87 9.94
CA TYR A 193 -16.16 -2.23 10.64
C TYR A 193 -15.83 -2.95 11.95
N SER A 194 -14.53 -3.14 12.19
CA SER A 194 -14.05 -3.70 13.45
C SER A 194 -14.27 -2.73 14.62
N LYS A 195 -14.40 -3.25 15.82
CA LYS A 195 -14.51 -2.43 17.05
C LYS A 195 -13.24 -1.65 17.38
N ASP A 196 -12.10 -2.07 16.85
CA ASP A 196 -10.84 -1.35 16.99
C ASP A 196 -10.48 -0.48 15.77
N PHE A 197 -11.50 -0.18 14.92
CA PHE A 197 -11.36 0.70 13.77
C PHE A 197 -10.83 2.09 14.15
N ILE A 198 -9.92 2.59 13.33
CA ILE A 198 -9.44 3.97 13.38
C ILE A 198 -9.39 4.49 11.94
N ASN A 199 -9.99 5.65 11.68
CA ASN A 199 -9.89 6.30 10.36
C ASN A 199 -8.63 7.15 10.23
N GLY A 200 -8.41 7.71 9.03
CA GLY A 200 -7.23 8.53 8.73
C GLY A 200 -7.10 9.81 9.58
N GLU A 201 -8.19 10.28 10.17
CA GLU A 201 -8.22 11.44 11.08
C GLU A 201 -8.06 11.05 12.56
N GLY A 202 -7.86 9.77 12.86
CA GLY A 202 -7.72 9.25 14.22
C GLY A 202 -9.04 8.98 14.94
N MET A 203 -10.17 9.07 14.25
CA MET A 203 -11.49 8.78 14.82
C MET A 203 -11.64 7.28 15.05
N ARG A 204 -11.92 6.88 16.29
CA ARG A 204 -12.16 5.49 16.69
C ARG A 204 -13.59 5.04 16.42
N TYR A 205 -13.83 3.75 16.45
CA TYR A 205 -15.11 3.12 16.09
C TYR A 205 -16.35 3.80 16.71
N GLU A 206 -16.40 4.05 18.01
CA GLU A 206 -17.58 4.62 18.65
C GLU A 206 -17.87 6.06 18.20
N ALA A 207 -16.85 6.87 18.01
CA ALA A 207 -16.99 8.22 17.46
C ALA A 207 -17.40 8.18 15.98
N PHE A 208 -16.80 7.30 15.20
CA PHE A 208 -17.15 7.05 13.80
C PHE A 208 -18.61 6.58 13.66
N LYS A 209 -19.05 5.64 14.50
CA LYS A 209 -20.43 5.17 14.56
C LYS A 209 -21.41 6.33 14.76
N ARG A 210 -21.23 7.13 15.82
CA ARG A 210 -22.07 8.31 16.08
C ARG A 210 -22.08 9.29 14.91
N HIS A 211 -20.93 9.52 14.30
CA HIS A 211 -20.82 10.38 13.13
C HIS A 211 -21.66 9.86 11.96
N LYS A 212 -21.53 8.56 11.63
CA LYS A 212 -22.26 7.93 10.52
C LYS A 212 -23.76 7.85 10.78
N GLU A 213 -24.18 7.54 12.00
CA GLU A 213 -25.61 7.56 12.39
C GLU A 213 -26.22 8.93 12.15
N ARG A 214 -25.53 10.00 12.58
CA ARG A 214 -25.99 11.40 12.35
C ARG A 214 -26.02 11.77 10.87
N VAL A 215 -24.96 11.48 10.13
CA VAL A 215 -24.84 11.85 8.71
C VAL A 215 -25.85 11.06 7.86
N ASN A 216 -25.97 9.77 8.08
CA ASN A 216 -26.82 8.91 7.26
C ASN A 216 -28.32 9.13 7.53
N SER A 217 -28.71 9.56 8.73
CA SER A 217 -30.12 9.81 9.09
C SER A 217 -30.79 10.86 8.19
N GLY A 218 -30.02 11.80 7.63
CA GLY A 218 -30.52 12.85 6.71
C GLY A 218 -30.47 12.47 5.24
N LYS A 219 -30.07 11.26 4.89
CA LYS A 219 -29.91 10.85 3.49
C LYS A 219 -31.18 10.21 2.93
N LYS A 220 -31.66 10.71 1.79
CA LYS A 220 -32.77 10.12 1.02
C LYS A 220 -32.30 8.98 0.13
N PHE A 221 -31.05 9.04 -0.33
CA PHE A 221 -30.36 7.98 -1.04
C PHE A 221 -28.85 8.12 -0.84
N ILE A 222 -28.15 7.02 -1.01
CA ILE A 222 -26.68 6.93 -1.05
C ILE A 222 -26.30 6.09 -2.25
N ARG A 223 -25.32 6.54 -3.02
CA ARG A 223 -24.68 5.81 -4.10
C ARG A 223 -23.18 5.84 -3.92
N VAL A 224 -22.56 4.70 -3.99
CA VAL A 224 -21.11 4.54 -3.77
C VAL A 224 -20.53 3.62 -4.83
N THR A 225 -19.39 4.03 -5.41
CA THR A 225 -18.55 3.14 -6.21
C THR A 225 -17.17 3.02 -5.57
N ALA A 226 -16.54 1.89 -5.76
CA ALA A 226 -15.16 1.62 -5.38
C ALA A 226 -14.39 1.17 -6.64
N ASP A 227 -13.83 2.15 -7.34
CA ASP A 227 -13.19 1.96 -8.64
C ASP A 227 -11.67 1.88 -8.52
N GLN A 228 -10.98 1.48 -9.60
CA GLN A 228 -9.51 1.44 -9.70
C GLN A 228 -8.83 0.72 -8.52
N MET A 229 -9.39 -0.42 -8.14
CA MET A 229 -8.98 -1.17 -6.98
C MET A 229 -7.61 -1.83 -7.19
N ALA A 230 -6.73 -1.71 -6.19
CA ALA A 230 -5.56 -2.55 -6.02
C ALA A 230 -5.66 -3.27 -4.67
N ILE A 231 -5.29 -4.54 -4.63
CA ILE A 231 -5.40 -5.40 -3.46
C ILE A 231 -4.04 -6.00 -3.17
N ILE A 232 -3.56 -5.79 -1.95
CA ILE A 232 -2.27 -6.27 -1.45
C ILE A 232 -2.51 -7.08 -0.19
N PHE A 233 -1.83 -8.24 -0.10
CA PHE A 233 -1.77 -9.01 1.13
C PHE A 233 -0.36 -8.90 1.71
N PRO A 234 -0.13 -8.07 2.74
CA PRO A 234 1.18 -7.96 3.36
C PRO A 234 1.71 -9.34 3.77
N GLN A 235 2.87 -9.71 3.21
CA GLN A 235 3.41 -11.08 3.37
C GLN A 235 3.66 -11.43 4.83
N GLU A 236 4.11 -10.48 5.62
CA GLU A 236 4.38 -10.63 7.06
C GLU A 236 3.11 -10.82 7.91
N ARG A 237 1.92 -10.67 7.33
CA ARG A 237 0.62 -10.86 8.01
C ARG A 237 -0.06 -12.19 7.68
N GLU A 238 0.62 -13.08 6.96
CA GLU A 238 0.20 -14.47 6.72
C GLU A 238 -1.26 -14.62 6.25
N GLY A 239 -1.71 -13.72 5.36
CA GLY A 239 -3.08 -13.72 4.84
C GLY A 239 -4.17 -13.25 5.81
N GLN A 240 -3.80 -12.76 7.00
CA GLN A 240 -4.75 -12.24 7.99
C GLN A 240 -5.13 -10.78 7.79
N VAL A 241 -4.40 -10.07 6.94
CA VAL A 241 -4.61 -8.65 6.63
C VAL A 241 -4.60 -8.46 5.12
N ALA A 242 -5.50 -7.61 4.62
CA ALA A 242 -5.50 -7.11 3.26
C ALA A 242 -5.48 -5.58 3.27
N VAL A 243 -4.81 -4.99 2.28
CA VAL A 243 -4.81 -3.55 2.05
C VAL A 243 -5.46 -3.31 0.69
N VAL A 244 -6.50 -2.48 0.67
CA VAL A 244 -7.27 -2.18 -0.54
C VAL A 244 -7.17 -0.68 -0.83
N ARG A 245 -6.52 -0.34 -1.93
CA ARG A 245 -6.51 1.01 -2.50
C ARG A 245 -7.64 1.11 -3.52
N PHE A 246 -8.44 2.16 -3.46
CA PHE A 246 -9.51 2.39 -4.43
C PHE A 246 -9.88 3.88 -4.53
N VAL A 247 -10.60 4.24 -5.58
CA VAL A 247 -11.24 5.54 -5.72
C VAL A 247 -12.70 5.39 -5.33
N GLN A 248 -13.10 6.09 -4.27
CA GLN A 248 -14.48 6.16 -3.81
C GLN A 248 -15.18 7.34 -4.46
N LYS A 249 -16.25 7.07 -5.21
CA LYS A 249 -17.21 8.08 -5.62
C LYS A 249 -18.45 7.95 -4.77
N TYR A 250 -18.78 8.99 -4.05
CA TYR A 250 -19.96 9.04 -3.17
C TYR A 250 -20.93 10.11 -3.67
N ARG A 251 -22.20 9.77 -3.72
CA ARG A 251 -23.29 10.69 -4.05
C ARG A 251 -24.49 10.45 -3.16
N SER A 252 -25.09 11.52 -2.67
CA SER A 252 -26.34 11.51 -1.93
C SER A 252 -27.23 12.68 -2.36
N ASN A 253 -28.40 12.84 -1.74
CA ASN A 253 -29.30 13.95 -2.03
C ASN A 253 -28.70 15.34 -1.74
N ASN A 254 -27.65 15.44 -0.92
CA ASN A 254 -27.10 16.71 -0.46
C ASN A 254 -25.57 16.78 -0.40
N PHE A 255 -24.86 15.75 -0.93
CA PHE A 255 -23.41 15.74 -0.92
C PHE A 255 -22.85 14.81 -1.99
N GLU A 256 -21.76 15.23 -2.63
CA GLU A 256 -20.97 14.43 -3.56
C GLU A 256 -19.49 14.54 -3.21
N SER A 257 -18.74 13.44 -3.36
CA SER A 257 -17.29 13.43 -3.20
C SER A 257 -16.63 12.38 -4.08
N ASN A 258 -15.38 12.65 -4.43
CA ASN A 258 -14.50 11.73 -5.12
C ASN A 258 -13.18 11.72 -4.35
N SER A 259 -12.79 10.59 -3.79
CA SER A 259 -11.62 10.49 -2.92
C SER A 259 -10.86 9.19 -3.12
N LYS A 260 -9.53 9.27 -3.00
CA LYS A 260 -8.68 8.09 -2.93
C LYS A 260 -8.72 7.54 -1.51
N LYS A 261 -8.90 6.22 -1.39
CA LYS A 261 -9.04 5.52 -0.12
C LYS A 261 -8.04 4.37 -0.01
N LEU A 262 -7.57 4.14 1.22
CA LEU A 262 -6.91 2.90 1.63
C LEU A 262 -7.73 2.28 2.74
N PHE A 263 -8.21 1.05 2.54
CA PHE A 263 -8.78 0.25 3.61
C PHE A 263 -7.77 -0.78 4.08
N TYR A 264 -7.65 -0.91 5.38
CA TYR A 264 -6.93 -1.99 6.05
C TYR A 264 -7.98 -2.96 6.59
N LEU A 265 -7.99 -4.17 6.03
CA LEU A 265 -8.92 -5.24 6.40
C LEU A 265 -8.21 -6.28 7.23
N LYS A 266 -8.90 -6.87 8.21
CA LYS A 266 -8.40 -8.03 8.96
C LYS A 266 -9.44 -9.14 8.99
N LYS A 267 -8.98 -10.39 9.12
CA LYS A 267 -9.85 -11.55 9.35
C LYS A 267 -10.24 -11.60 10.83
N GLU A 268 -11.55 -11.67 11.07
CA GLU A 268 -12.17 -11.93 12.36
C GLU A 268 -13.11 -13.15 12.25
N ARG A 269 -13.72 -13.58 13.32
CA ARG A 269 -14.57 -14.80 13.33
C ARG A 269 -15.69 -14.80 12.28
N GLY A 270 -16.25 -13.65 11.96
CA GLY A 270 -17.33 -13.47 10.98
C GLY A 270 -16.85 -13.20 9.54
N GLY A 271 -15.55 -13.24 9.25
CA GLY A 271 -14.95 -12.88 7.96
C GLY A 271 -14.09 -11.64 8.04
N TRP A 272 -13.99 -10.90 6.93
CA TRP A 272 -13.23 -9.68 6.87
C TRP A 272 -13.93 -8.51 7.57
N THR A 273 -13.16 -7.63 8.20
CA THR A 273 -13.64 -6.35 8.76
C THR A 273 -12.65 -5.23 8.43
N ILE A 274 -13.15 -4.00 8.32
CA ILE A 274 -12.33 -2.80 8.16
C ILE A 274 -11.86 -2.37 9.54
N PHE A 275 -10.54 -2.33 9.77
CA PHE A 275 -9.98 -1.85 11.03
C PHE A 275 -9.11 -0.61 10.91
N GLY A 276 -8.86 -0.14 9.68
CA GLY A 276 -8.14 1.09 9.41
C GLY A 276 -8.53 1.73 8.09
N GLU A 277 -8.34 3.04 8.02
CA GLU A 277 -8.54 3.86 6.83
C GLU A 277 -7.41 4.88 6.70
#